data_c9b1998943d289d70ad43124065aafda
#
_entry.id   c9b1998943d289d70ad43124065aafda
#
_cell.length_a   1.000
_cell.length_b   1.000
_cell.length_c   1.000
_cell.angle_alpha   90.00
_cell.angle_beta   90.00
_cell.angle_gamma   90.00
#
_symmetry.space_group_name_H-M   'P 1'
#
loop_
_entity.id
_entity.type
_entity.pdbx_description
1 polymer ?
#
loop_
_entity_poly.entity_id
_entity_poly.type
_entity_poly.pdbx_seq_one_letter_code
_entity_poly.pdbx_strand_id
1 'polypeptide(L)'
;MDLSQNHQQLQDNGYTIVENLIDLNFVDELVDEIKKLEIRLQRTPDNNRFEGNQTTRTYNLLAHGEIWQQIPVQPQVLELIEGVIGEQCLVSSLASISLAPGETAQVIHADDQVQPLAKPHVATVCNSMWALTDFTEENGATRVVPGS
;
A
#
# COMPACT_ATOMS: atom_id res chain seq x y z
N MET A 1 5.76 14.98 14.11
CA MET A 1 4.81 14.02 14.71
C MET A 1 5.64 13.04 15.53
N ASP A 2 5.19 12.63 16.72
CA ASP A 2 5.86 11.57 17.47
C ASP A 2 5.33 10.21 16.99
N LEU A 3 6.20 9.36 16.49
CA LEU A 3 5.87 8.03 15.93
C LEU A 3 6.22 6.87 16.88
N SER A 4 6.60 7.14 18.12
CA SER A 4 7.01 6.11 19.09
C SER A 4 5.95 5.02 19.28
N GLN A 5 4.68 5.41 19.35
CA GLN A 5 3.56 4.46 19.46
C GLN A 5 3.40 3.62 18.19
N ASN A 6 3.60 4.22 17.01
CA ASN A 6 3.52 3.51 15.74
C ASN A 6 4.64 2.47 15.62
N HIS A 7 5.87 2.81 16.03
CA HIS A 7 6.98 1.85 16.10
C HIS A 7 6.66 0.68 17.03
N GLN A 8 6.09 0.95 18.21
CA GLN A 8 5.70 -0.10 19.14
C GLN A 8 4.61 -1.00 18.55
N GLN A 9 3.61 -0.43 17.88
CA GLN A 9 2.55 -1.21 17.21
C GLN A 9 3.11 -2.10 16.09
N LEU A 10 4.08 -1.59 15.30
CA LEU A 10 4.75 -2.40 14.28
C LEU A 10 5.48 -3.59 14.89
N GLN A 11 6.13 -3.42 16.04
CA GLN A 11 6.81 -4.51 16.74
C GLN A 11 5.85 -5.53 17.34
N ASP A 12 4.76 -5.07 17.93
CA ASP A 12 3.82 -5.93 18.67
C ASP A 12 2.81 -6.61 17.74
N ASN A 13 2.33 -5.90 16.72
CA ASN A 13 1.21 -6.32 15.89
C ASN A 13 1.58 -6.60 14.43
N GLY A 14 2.77 -6.18 13.98
CA GLY A 14 3.19 -6.26 12.58
C GLY A 14 2.58 -5.19 11.68
N TYR A 15 1.75 -4.30 12.20
CA TYR A 15 1.18 -3.17 11.46
C TYR A 15 0.88 -1.97 12.38
N THR A 16 0.75 -0.81 11.77
CA THR A 16 0.26 0.42 12.42
C THR A 16 -0.58 1.24 11.46
N ILE A 17 -1.39 2.15 11.99
CA ILE A 17 -2.17 3.12 11.21
C ILE A 17 -1.71 4.52 11.62
N VAL A 18 -1.35 5.33 10.64
CA VAL A 18 -0.97 6.72 10.84
C VAL A 18 -2.10 7.60 10.31
N GLU A 19 -2.89 8.12 11.23
CA GLU A 19 -4.05 8.94 10.89
C GLU A 19 -3.63 10.36 10.51
N ASN A 20 -4.38 10.98 9.59
CA ASN A 20 -4.24 12.39 9.18
C ASN A 20 -2.82 12.77 8.70
N LEU A 21 -2.12 11.81 8.12
CA LEU A 21 -0.76 12.03 7.63
C LEU A 21 -0.72 12.75 6.29
N ILE A 22 -1.74 12.56 5.47
CA ILE A 22 -1.80 13.06 4.10
C ILE A 22 -2.80 14.21 4.04
N ASP A 23 -2.41 15.33 3.42
CA ASP A 23 -3.32 16.45 3.15
C ASP A 23 -4.42 16.02 2.17
N LEU A 24 -5.66 16.42 2.45
CA LEU A 24 -6.82 16.03 1.64
C LEU A 24 -6.75 16.55 0.20
N ASN A 25 -6.16 17.73 -0.03
CA ASN A 25 -5.99 18.22 -1.40
C ASN A 25 -5.02 17.31 -2.17
N PHE A 26 -3.97 16.83 -1.49
CA PHE A 26 -3.04 15.89 -2.12
C PHE A 26 -3.70 14.52 -2.38
N VAL A 27 -4.58 14.06 -1.51
CA VAL A 27 -5.40 12.86 -1.75
C VAL A 27 -6.25 13.05 -3.00
N ASP A 28 -6.97 14.17 -3.14
CA ASP A 28 -7.79 14.48 -4.31
C ASP A 28 -6.97 14.53 -5.60
N GLU A 29 -5.78 15.15 -5.55
CA GLU A 29 -4.84 15.17 -6.69
C GLU A 29 -4.41 13.75 -7.11
N LEU A 30 -4.07 12.90 -6.14
CA LEU A 30 -3.69 11.51 -6.41
C LEU A 30 -4.83 10.72 -7.05
N VAL A 31 -6.04 10.87 -6.52
CA VAL A 31 -7.25 10.21 -7.06
C VAL A 31 -7.50 10.64 -8.51
N ASP A 32 -7.40 11.93 -8.79
CA ASP A 32 -7.62 12.46 -10.14
C ASP A 32 -6.52 12.00 -11.11
N GLU A 33 -5.26 11.97 -10.68
CA GLU A 33 -4.16 11.48 -11.51
C GLU A 33 -4.24 9.97 -11.76
N ILE A 34 -4.71 9.17 -10.79
CA ILE A 34 -4.99 7.73 -11.01
C ILE A 34 -6.04 7.57 -12.11
N LYS A 35 -7.18 8.26 -12.03
CA LYS A 35 -8.24 8.18 -13.03
C LYS A 35 -7.75 8.56 -14.43
N LYS A 36 -7.01 9.67 -14.55
CA LYS A 36 -6.41 10.11 -15.82
C LYS A 36 -5.42 9.07 -16.36
N LEU A 37 -4.62 8.48 -15.48
CA LEU A 37 -3.63 7.48 -15.84
C LEU A 37 -4.28 6.18 -16.32
N GLU A 38 -5.29 5.70 -15.62
CA GLU A 38 -6.05 4.51 -16.00
C GLU A 38 -6.69 4.68 -17.39
N ILE A 39 -7.29 5.85 -17.68
CA ILE A 39 -7.84 6.16 -18.99
C ILE A 39 -6.73 6.19 -20.06
N ARG A 40 -5.63 6.90 -19.79
CA ARG A 40 -4.51 7.04 -20.72
C ARG A 40 -3.87 5.71 -21.09
N LEU A 41 -3.74 4.81 -20.10
CA LEU A 41 -3.16 3.48 -20.26
C LEU A 41 -4.18 2.43 -20.69
N GLN A 42 -5.45 2.83 -20.87
CA GLN A 42 -6.55 1.92 -21.19
C GLN A 42 -6.63 0.73 -20.20
N ARG A 43 -6.43 1.04 -18.92
CA ARG A 43 -6.46 -0.01 -17.89
C ARG A 43 -7.87 -0.56 -17.75
N THR A 44 -7.95 -1.87 -17.62
CA THR A 44 -9.17 -2.62 -17.34
C THR A 44 -8.97 -3.43 -16.09
N PRO A 45 -10.03 -3.90 -15.42
CA PRO A 45 -9.89 -4.79 -14.29
C PRO A 45 -9.03 -6.01 -14.63
N ASP A 46 -8.20 -6.39 -13.67
CA ASP A 46 -7.43 -7.63 -13.76
C ASP A 46 -8.40 -8.81 -13.77
N ASN A 47 -8.05 -9.87 -14.48
CA ASN A 47 -8.92 -11.04 -14.63
C ASN A 47 -8.19 -12.28 -14.15
N ASN A 48 -7.92 -12.32 -12.86
CA ASN A 48 -7.30 -13.47 -12.24
C ASN A 48 -7.76 -13.63 -10.78
N ARG A 49 -7.62 -14.85 -10.28
CA ARG A 49 -8.14 -15.22 -8.95
C ARG A 49 -7.47 -14.47 -7.79
N PHE A 50 -6.25 -14.00 -7.96
CA PHE A 50 -5.51 -13.34 -6.88
C PHE A 50 -5.76 -11.84 -6.85
N GLU A 51 -5.68 -11.19 -7.99
CA GLU A 51 -5.84 -9.72 -8.09
C GLU A 51 -7.29 -9.29 -8.17
N GLY A 52 -8.18 -10.20 -8.55
CA GLY A 52 -9.62 -9.96 -8.65
C GLY A 52 -10.12 -9.82 -10.08
N ASN A 53 -11.41 -9.61 -10.22
CA ASN A 53 -12.10 -9.46 -11.52
C ASN A 53 -12.73 -8.07 -11.69
N GLN A 54 -12.82 -7.30 -10.60
CA GLN A 54 -13.33 -5.93 -10.55
C GLN A 54 -12.30 -4.96 -9.97
N THR A 55 -11.05 -5.39 -9.90
CA THR A 55 -9.93 -4.60 -9.40
C THR A 55 -9.05 -4.16 -10.55
N THR A 56 -8.83 -2.86 -10.68
CA THR A 56 -7.87 -2.29 -11.63
C THR A 56 -6.58 -1.94 -10.90
N ARG A 57 -5.46 -2.49 -11.35
CA ARG A 57 -4.14 -2.16 -10.84
C ARG A 57 -3.34 -1.38 -11.87
N THR A 58 -2.71 -0.30 -11.43
CA THR A 58 -1.78 0.45 -12.25
C THR A 58 -0.43 0.45 -11.60
N TYR A 59 0.50 -0.26 -12.24
CA TYR A 59 1.86 -0.47 -11.74
C TYR A 59 2.83 0.61 -12.20
N ASN A 60 3.99 0.67 -11.52
CA ASN A 60 5.10 1.53 -11.89
C ASN A 60 4.74 3.01 -11.95
N LEU A 61 3.98 3.49 -10.98
CA LEU A 61 3.50 4.87 -10.93
C LEU A 61 4.64 5.90 -11.02
N LEU A 62 5.81 5.59 -10.48
CA LEU A 62 6.98 6.48 -10.54
C LEU A 62 7.40 6.87 -11.96
N ALA A 63 7.08 6.06 -12.98
CA ALA A 63 7.35 6.38 -14.38
C ALA A 63 6.33 7.33 -15.02
N HIS A 64 5.27 7.69 -14.29
CA HIS A 64 4.11 8.37 -14.86
C HIS A 64 3.92 9.83 -14.42
N GLY A 65 4.84 10.37 -13.65
CA GLY A 65 4.83 11.78 -13.27
C GLY A 65 5.46 12.07 -11.90
N GLU A 66 5.79 13.34 -11.68
CA GLU A 66 6.50 13.78 -10.46
C GLU A 66 5.66 13.65 -9.17
N ILE A 67 4.33 13.70 -9.29
CA ILE A 67 3.44 13.57 -8.15
C ILE A 67 3.68 12.24 -7.40
N TRP A 68 3.96 11.18 -8.13
CA TRP A 68 4.19 9.84 -7.56
C TRP A 68 5.50 9.73 -6.80
N GLN A 69 6.48 10.61 -7.12
CA GLN A 69 7.78 10.61 -6.44
C GLN A 69 7.69 11.12 -4.99
N GLN A 70 6.63 11.83 -4.65
CA GLN A 70 6.39 12.35 -3.30
C GLN A 70 5.99 11.24 -2.31
N ILE A 71 5.43 10.14 -2.81
CA ILE A 71 4.91 9.05 -1.97
C ILE A 71 6.03 8.31 -1.24
N PRO A 72 7.04 7.73 -1.90
CA PRO A 72 8.06 6.94 -1.22
C PRO A 72 9.02 7.77 -0.35
N VAL A 73 9.04 9.08 -0.51
CA VAL A 73 9.91 9.98 0.27
C VAL A 73 9.16 10.73 1.37
N GLN A 74 7.91 10.39 1.64
CA GLN A 74 7.13 10.98 2.71
C GLN A 74 7.82 10.68 4.06
N PRO A 75 8.28 11.70 4.82
CA PRO A 75 9.27 11.48 5.88
C PRO A 75 8.81 10.53 6.99
N GLN A 76 7.56 10.65 7.42
CA GLN A 76 7.03 9.84 8.52
C GLN A 76 6.79 8.37 8.07
N VAL A 77 6.40 8.15 6.81
CA VAL A 77 6.27 6.79 6.26
C VAL A 77 7.65 6.17 6.12
N LEU A 78 8.61 6.91 5.60
CA LEU A 78 9.97 6.43 5.42
C LEU A 78 10.62 6.08 6.77
N GLU A 79 10.47 6.91 7.79
CA GLU A 79 10.95 6.64 9.15
C GLU A 79 10.41 5.30 9.70
N LEU A 80 9.11 5.03 9.51
CA LEU A 80 8.51 3.78 9.96
C LEU A 80 9.01 2.58 9.16
N ILE A 81 9.16 2.71 7.85
CA ILE A 81 9.68 1.65 6.98
C ILE A 81 11.14 1.33 7.34
N GLU A 82 11.98 2.34 7.49
CA GLU A 82 13.38 2.17 7.90
C GLU A 82 13.50 1.55 9.29
N GLY A 83 12.57 1.83 10.19
CA GLY A 83 12.48 1.19 11.50
C GLY A 83 12.18 -0.32 11.44
N VAL A 84 11.57 -0.80 10.35
CA VAL A 84 11.25 -2.23 10.16
C VAL A 84 12.33 -2.98 9.38
N ILE A 85 12.73 -2.45 8.22
CA ILE A 85 13.62 -3.15 7.28
C ILE A 85 15.03 -2.55 7.19
N GLY A 86 15.30 -1.51 7.98
CA GLY A 86 16.61 -0.85 8.06
C GLY A 86 16.76 0.31 7.07
N GLU A 87 17.75 1.16 7.38
CA GLU A 87 18.16 2.25 6.52
C GLU A 87 18.64 1.74 5.15
N GLN A 88 18.55 2.57 4.13
CA GLN A 88 18.90 2.23 2.74
C GLN A 88 17.95 1.19 2.09
N CYS A 89 16.71 1.11 2.57
CA CYS A 89 15.69 0.33 1.92
C CYS A 89 15.43 0.84 0.49
N LEU A 90 15.00 -0.06 -0.39
CA LEU A 90 14.72 0.26 -1.79
C LEU A 90 13.23 0.17 -2.07
N VAL A 91 12.72 1.08 -2.89
CA VAL A 91 11.35 0.97 -3.42
C VAL A 91 11.28 -0.22 -4.37
N SER A 92 10.52 -1.23 -4.00
CA SER A 92 10.25 -2.39 -4.86
C SER A 92 9.22 -2.06 -5.94
N SER A 93 8.11 -1.46 -5.54
CA SER A 93 7.06 -1.04 -6.47
C SER A 93 6.22 0.09 -5.86
N LEU A 94 5.60 0.87 -6.74
CA LEU A 94 4.53 1.79 -6.39
C LEU A 94 3.37 1.56 -7.37
N ALA A 95 2.22 1.19 -6.84
CA ALA A 95 1.05 0.86 -7.63
C ALA A 95 -0.22 1.44 -7.02
N SER A 96 -1.23 1.71 -7.84
CA SER A 96 -2.60 1.97 -7.38
C SER A 96 -3.45 0.72 -7.49
N ILE A 97 -4.42 0.61 -6.59
CA ILE A 97 -5.40 -0.46 -6.54
C ILE A 97 -6.79 0.19 -6.46
N SER A 98 -7.55 0.10 -7.53
CA SER A 98 -8.90 0.63 -7.65
C SER A 98 -9.90 -0.52 -7.66
N LEU A 99 -10.71 -0.63 -6.60
CA LEU A 99 -11.72 -1.67 -6.46
C LEU A 99 -13.08 -1.15 -6.94
N ALA A 100 -13.74 -1.91 -7.78
CA ALA A 100 -15.13 -1.65 -8.16
C ALA A 100 -16.10 -2.53 -7.36
N PRO A 101 -17.39 -2.13 -7.28
CA PRO A 101 -18.40 -2.91 -6.58
C PRO A 101 -18.50 -4.35 -7.09
N GLY A 102 -18.66 -5.29 -6.17
CA GLY A 102 -18.79 -6.71 -6.49
C GLY A 102 -17.47 -7.48 -6.53
N GLU A 103 -16.35 -6.84 -6.18
CA GLU A 103 -15.08 -7.56 -6.06
C GLU A 103 -15.10 -8.54 -4.87
N THR A 104 -14.41 -9.64 -5.01
CA THR A 104 -14.21 -10.64 -3.96
C THR A 104 -12.95 -10.35 -3.15
N ALA A 105 -13.02 -10.61 -1.85
CA ALA A 105 -11.84 -10.44 -0.99
C ALA A 105 -10.69 -11.35 -1.43
N GLN A 106 -9.48 -10.82 -1.45
CA GLN A 106 -8.27 -11.62 -1.63
C GLN A 106 -8.13 -12.65 -0.51
N VAL A 107 -7.53 -13.78 -0.83
CA VAL A 107 -7.08 -14.75 0.18
C VAL A 107 -6.03 -14.06 1.06
N ILE A 108 -6.14 -14.24 2.38
CA ILE A 108 -5.12 -13.73 3.31
C ILE A 108 -3.77 -14.38 2.96
N HIS A 109 -2.77 -13.55 2.82
CA HIS A 109 -1.42 -13.94 2.42
C HIS A 109 -0.38 -13.05 3.11
N ALA A 110 0.87 -13.47 3.10
CA ALA A 110 2.00 -12.65 3.48
C ALA A 110 2.74 -12.22 2.20
N ASP A 111 3.08 -10.94 2.07
CA ASP A 111 3.72 -10.42 0.85
C ASP A 111 5.14 -10.97 0.64
N ASP A 112 5.78 -11.42 1.73
CA ASP A 112 7.09 -12.06 1.68
C ASP A 112 7.04 -13.56 1.35
N GLN A 113 5.86 -14.16 1.19
CA GLN A 113 5.71 -15.61 0.93
C GLN A 113 6.44 -16.11 -0.33
N VAL A 114 6.73 -15.20 -1.27
CA VAL A 114 7.50 -15.50 -2.48
C VAL A 114 9.00 -15.52 -2.24
N GLN A 115 9.46 -15.07 -1.09
CA GLN A 115 10.87 -15.09 -0.71
C GLN A 115 11.28 -16.51 -0.27
N PRO A 116 12.41 -17.04 -0.76
CA PRO A 116 12.85 -18.38 -0.41
C PRO A 116 13.53 -18.43 0.97
N LEU A 117 12.90 -17.83 1.97
CA LEU A 117 13.43 -17.75 3.33
C LEU A 117 12.68 -18.69 4.27
N ALA A 118 13.42 -19.42 5.09
CA ALA A 118 12.83 -20.26 6.13
C ALA A 118 12.26 -19.38 7.25
N LYS A 119 11.03 -19.65 7.68
CA LYS A 119 10.39 -18.94 8.81
C LYS A 119 10.80 -19.57 10.15
N PRO A 120 10.97 -18.76 11.22
CA PRO A 120 10.89 -17.31 11.25
C PRO A 120 12.16 -16.65 10.67
N HIS A 121 11.98 -15.50 10.03
CA HIS A 121 13.07 -14.65 9.52
C HIS A 121 12.80 -13.17 9.82
N VAL A 122 13.81 -12.33 9.68
CA VAL A 122 13.66 -10.88 9.80
C VAL A 122 12.74 -10.35 8.69
N ALA A 123 12.08 -9.22 8.95
CA ALA A 123 11.28 -8.55 7.94
C ALA A 123 12.15 -8.15 6.73
N THR A 124 11.73 -8.52 5.54
CA THR A 124 12.42 -8.20 4.27
C THR A 124 11.57 -7.33 3.35
N VAL A 125 10.29 -7.18 3.68
CA VAL A 125 9.32 -6.35 2.98
C VAL A 125 8.55 -5.54 4.01
N CYS A 126 8.31 -4.28 3.71
CA CYS A 126 7.41 -3.41 4.44
C CYS A 126 6.56 -2.63 3.44
N ASN A 127 5.25 -2.72 3.56
CA ASN A 127 4.32 -2.02 2.67
C ASN A 127 3.66 -0.84 3.39
N SER A 128 3.53 0.27 2.69
CA SER A 128 2.64 1.35 3.11
C SER A 128 1.41 1.39 2.20
N MET A 129 0.24 1.28 2.80
CA MET A 129 -1.03 1.39 2.10
C MET A 129 -1.63 2.77 2.33
N TRP A 130 -1.80 3.54 1.27
CA TRP A 130 -2.36 4.89 1.31
C TRP A 130 -3.85 4.84 1.01
N ALA A 131 -4.68 5.10 2.00
CA ALA A 131 -6.14 5.14 1.85
C ALA A 131 -6.54 6.46 1.17
N LEU A 132 -6.81 6.42 -0.13
CA LEU A 132 -7.27 7.56 -0.92
C LEU A 132 -8.79 7.72 -0.91
N THR A 133 -9.50 6.76 -0.34
CA THR A 133 -10.94 6.79 -0.05
C THR A 133 -11.15 6.19 1.34
N ASP A 134 -12.29 6.41 1.94
CA ASP A 134 -12.63 5.80 3.22
C ASP A 134 -12.53 4.26 3.13
N PHE A 135 -11.85 3.65 4.09
CA PHE A 135 -11.77 2.19 4.20
C PHE A 135 -12.85 1.71 5.18
N THR A 136 -13.80 0.93 4.68
CA THR A 136 -14.89 0.34 5.48
C THR A 136 -15.00 -1.15 5.20
N GLU A 137 -15.71 -1.87 6.06
CA GLU A 137 -15.97 -3.31 5.85
C GLU A 137 -16.72 -3.59 4.54
N GLU A 138 -17.49 -2.61 4.05
CA GLU A 138 -18.35 -2.76 2.88
C GLU A 138 -17.65 -2.45 1.55
N ASN A 139 -16.53 -1.69 1.60
CA ASN A 139 -15.85 -1.23 0.38
C ASN A 139 -14.48 -1.87 0.12
N GLY A 140 -14.17 -2.96 0.80
CA GLY A 140 -12.96 -3.72 0.54
C GLY A 140 -11.72 -3.23 1.30
N ALA A 141 -11.89 -2.67 2.50
CA ALA A 141 -10.78 -2.31 3.37
C ALA A 141 -9.80 -3.47 3.58
N THR A 142 -8.52 -3.15 3.64
CA THR A 142 -7.46 -4.13 3.90
C THR A 142 -7.66 -4.80 5.26
N ARG A 143 -7.62 -6.12 5.27
CA ARG A 143 -7.71 -6.93 6.50
C ARG A 143 -6.33 -7.43 6.87
N VAL A 144 -6.00 -7.33 8.15
CA VAL A 144 -4.72 -7.78 8.69
C VAL A 144 -4.93 -8.79 9.82
N VAL A 145 -3.96 -9.66 10.01
CA VAL A 145 -3.91 -10.59 11.15
C VAL A 145 -2.85 -10.07 12.11
N PRO A 146 -3.24 -9.51 13.28
CA PRO A 146 -2.27 -8.96 14.23
C PRO A 146 -1.28 -10.01 14.71
N GLY A 147 0.00 -9.65 14.78
CA GLY A 147 1.07 -10.51 15.27
C GLY A 147 1.44 -11.69 14.35
N SER A 148 1.05 -11.62 13.08
CA SER A 148 1.38 -12.68 12.10
C SER A 148 2.77 -12.52 11.50
#